data_78653e71102dca463bfc28472fd22982
#
_entry.id   78653e71102dca463bfc28472fd22982
#
_cell.length_a   1.000
_cell.length_b   1.000
_cell.length_c   1.000
_cell.angle_alpha   90.00
_cell.angle_beta   90.00
_cell.angle_gamma   90.00
#
_symmetry.space_group_name_H-M   'P 1'
#
loop_
_entity.id
_entity.type
_entity.pdbx_description
1 polymer ?
#
loop_
_entity_poly.entity_id
_entity_poly.type
_entity_poly.pdbx_seq_one_letter_code
_entity_poly.pdbx_strand_id
1 'polypeptide(L)' 'MIATLTFWRSRQTRNKVVFEEERTRGKAPVIGTMYVSKDWLDAAGNPEEITVTVATGDDA' A
#
# COMPACT_ATOMS: atom_id res chain seq x y z
N MET A 1 11.04 12.00 8.93
CA MET A 1 10.51 12.13 7.55
C MET A 1 9.26 11.28 7.42
N ILE A 2 8.20 11.83 6.88
CA ILE A 2 6.90 11.14 6.74
C ILE A 2 6.46 11.20 5.28
N ALA A 3 5.98 10.09 4.77
CA ALA A 3 5.42 10.02 3.42
C ALA A 3 4.06 9.32 3.50
N THR A 4 3.07 9.89 2.83
CA THR A 4 1.74 9.29 2.70
C THR A 4 1.57 8.83 1.26
N LEU A 5 1.29 7.56 1.10
CA LEU A 5 1.27 6.91 -0.20
C LEU A 5 -0.11 6.32 -0.48
N THR A 6 -0.49 6.36 -1.74
CA THR A 6 -1.72 5.72 -2.22
C THR A 6 -1.35 4.44 -2.94
N PHE A 7 -2.00 3.34 -2.58
CA PHE A 7 -1.78 2.05 -3.22
C PHE A 7 -3.08 1.58 -3.85
N TRP A 8 -2.96 0.98 -5.03
CA TRP A 8 -4.10 0.46 -5.79
C TRP A 8 -4.02 -1.05 -5.89
N ARG A 9 -5.16 -1.69 -5.77
CA ARG A 9 -5.27 -3.14 -5.90
C ARG A 9 -4.86 -3.55 -7.31
N SER A 10 -3.88 -4.46 -7.38
CA SER A 10 -3.35 -4.94 -8.66
C SER A 10 -3.81 -6.37 -8.96
N ARG A 11 -3.42 -7.31 -8.08
CA ARG A 11 -3.77 -8.72 -8.25
C ARG A 11 -3.81 -9.38 -6.88
N GLN A 12 -4.18 -10.65 -6.85
CA GLN A 12 -4.19 -11.37 -5.59
C GLN A 12 -3.45 -12.69 -5.74
N THR A 13 -2.89 -13.13 -4.62
CA THR A 13 -2.30 -14.44 -4.47
C THR A 13 -3.25 -15.28 -3.61
N ARG A 14 -2.79 -16.47 -3.19
CA ARG A 14 -3.63 -17.37 -2.41
C ARG A 14 -4.12 -16.74 -1.09
N ASN A 15 -3.23 -16.05 -0.36
CA ASN A 15 -3.55 -15.50 0.96
C ASN A 15 -3.40 -14.00 1.06
N LYS A 16 -2.91 -13.37 0.01
CA LYS A 16 -2.57 -11.94 0.03
C LYS A 16 -3.16 -11.25 -1.19
N VAL A 17 -3.33 -9.94 -1.08
CA VAL A 17 -3.66 -9.08 -2.21
C VAL A 17 -2.45 -8.19 -2.45
N VAL A 18 -2.05 -8.10 -3.72
CA VAL A 18 -0.92 -7.27 -4.11
C VAL A 18 -1.43 -5.88 -4.45
N PHE A 19 -0.87 -4.89 -3.78
CA PHE A 19 -1.16 -3.48 -4.04
C PHE A 19 0.08 -2.82 -4.61
N GLU A 20 -0.12 -1.95 -5.58
CA GLU A 20 0.98 -1.20 -6.18
C GLU A 20 0.84 0.28 -5.87
N GLU A 21 1.97 0.88 -5.54
CA GLU A 21 2.03 2.30 -5.22
C GLU A 21 1.66 3.14 -6.44
N GLU A 22 0.82 4.17 -6.22
CA GLU A 22 0.47 5.11 -7.26
C GLU A 22 1.74 5.80 -7.75
N ARG A 23 1.95 5.75 -9.06
CA ARG A 23 3.15 6.34 -9.67
C ARG A 23 2.94 7.81 -9.90
N THR A 24 3.91 8.60 -9.47
CA THR A 24 3.94 10.04 -9.76
C THR A 24 5.06 10.28 -10.75
N ARG A 25 4.74 10.96 -11.83
CA ARG A 25 5.69 11.24 -12.90
C ARG A 25 6.91 11.98 -12.35
N GLY A 26 8.09 11.48 -12.67
CA GLY A 26 9.34 12.07 -12.25
C GLY A 26 9.77 11.73 -10.83
N LYS A 27 9.03 10.87 -10.13
CA LYS A 27 9.39 10.43 -8.78
C LYS A 27 9.53 8.93 -8.71
N ALA A 28 10.55 8.48 -7.98
CA ALA A 28 10.73 7.07 -7.71
C ALA A 28 9.73 6.63 -6.63
N PRO A 29 9.25 5.37 -6.68
CA PRO A 29 8.36 4.86 -5.64
C PRO A 29 9.10 4.74 -4.31
N VAL A 30 8.37 4.91 -3.22
CA VAL A 30 8.92 4.76 -1.86
C VAL A 30 8.94 3.29 -1.47
N ILE A 31 7.86 2.58 -1.74
CA ILE A 31 7.73 1.15 -1.40
C ILE A 31 7.63 0.31 -2.67
N GLY A 32 6.80 0.73 -3.60
CA GLY A 32 6.58 0.04 -4.87
C GLY A 32 5.43 -0.93 -4.81
N THR A 33 5.62 -2.06 -4.16
CA THR A 33 4.61 -3.12 -4.10
C THR A 33 4.45 -3.60 -2.66
N MET A 34 3.21 -3.84 -2.25
CA MET A 34 2.90 -4.35 -0.91
C MET A 34 1.98 -5.57 -1.01
N TYR A 35 2.17 -6.50 -0.09
CA TYR A 35 1.31 -7.66 0.07
C TYR A 35 0.51 -7.48 1.36
N VAL A 36 -0.82 -7.45 1.23
CA VAL A 36 -1.72 -7.21 2.35
C VAL A 36 -2.60 -8.43 2.57
N SER A 37 -2.80 -8.80 3.82
CA SER A 37 -3.61 -9.97 4.19
C SER A 37 -5.04 -9.86 3.67
N LYS A 38 -5.55 -10.93 3.06
CA LYS A 38 -6.94 -10.98 2.61
C LYS A 38 -7.91 -10.88 3.78
N ASP A 39 -7.56 -11.49 4.92
CA ASP A 39 -8.43 -11.45 6.09
C ASP A 39 -8.63 -10.03 6.59
N TRP A 40 -7.55 -9.25 6.63
CA TRP A 40 -7.65 -7.85 7.04
C TRP A 40 -8.49 -7.05 6.06
N LEU A 41 -8.28 -7.26 4.76
CA LEU A 41 -9.01 -6.55 3.72
C LEU A 41 -10.49 -6.90 3.72
N ASP A 42 -10.82 -8.17 3.98
CA ASP A 42 -12.23 -8.60 4.08
C ASP A 42 -12.91 -7.86 5.23
N ALA A 43 -12.24 -7.72 6.35
CA ALA A 43 -12.77 -6.98 7.49
C ALA A 43 -12.90 -5.48 7.19
N ALA A 44 -12.09 -4.97 6.30
CA ALA A 44 -12.09 -3.55 5.92
C ALA A 44 -13.02 -3.25 4.73
N GLY A 45 -13.73 -4.25 4.20
CA GLY A 45 -14.65 -4.05 3.09
C GLY A 45 -14.07 -4.25 1.70
N ASN A 46 -12.93 -4.91 1.60
CA ASN A 46 -12.24 -5.19 0.33
C ASN A 46 -12.01 -3.94 -0.53
N PRO A 47 -11.32 -2.93 0.00
CA PRO A 47 -11.10 -1.69 -0.75
C PRO A 47 -10.20 -1.91 -1.96
N GLU A 48 -10.43 -1.13 -3.01
CA GLU A 48 -9.57 -1.09 -4.20
C GLU A 48 -8.37 -0.18 -3.99
N GLU A 49 -8.46 0.72 -3.04
CA GLU A 49 -7.45 1.72 -2.76
C GLU A 49 -7.15 1.72 -1.27
N ILE A 50 -5.87 1.80 -0.91
CA ILE A 50 -5.47 1.95 0.49
C ILE A 50 -4.47 3.08 0.60
N THR A 51 -4.43 3.70 1.78
CA THR A 51 -3.46 4.74 2.09
C THR A 51 -2.46 4.19 3.09
N VAL A 52 -1.18 4.38 2.81
CA VAL A 52 -0.11 3.90 3.67
C VAL A 52 0.76 5.08 4.08
N THR A 53 1.02 5.19 5.36
CA THR A 53 1.90 6.23 5.88
C THR A 53 3.21 5.59 6.32
N VAL A 54 4.32 6.12 5.82
CA VAL A 54 5.67 5.68 6.18
C VAL A 54 6.33 6.79 6.96
N ALA A 55 6.79 6.48 8.15
CA ALA A 55 7.49 7.46 8.99
C ALA A 55 8.80 6.85 9.47
N THR A 56 9.84 7.68 9.53
CA THR A 56 11.11 7.23 10.09
C THR A 56 11.02 7.26 11.60
N GLY A 57 11.88 6.48 12.27
CA GLY A 57 11.83 6.36 13.73
C GLY A 57 12.09 7.68 14.47
N ASP A 58 12.80 8.60 13.85
CA ASP A 58 13.09 9.90 14.43
C ASP A 58 11.91 10.88 14.32
N ASP A 59 10.86 10.52 13.59
CA ASP A 59 9.64 11.32 13.44
C ASP A 59 8.53 10.83 14.37
N ALA A 60 8.76 9.77 15.09
CA ALA A 60 7.76 9.13 15.92
C ALA A 60 7.56 9.84 17.26
#